data_7f89b01e0dde600de55c172d4bacf863
#
_entry.id   7f89b01e0dde600de55c172d4bacf863
#
_cell.length_a   1.000
_cell.length_b   1.000
_cell.length_c   1.000
_cell.angle_alpha   90.00
_cell.angle_beta   90.00
_cell.angle_gamma   90.00
#
_symmetry.space_group_name_H-M   'P 1'
#
loop_
_entity.id
_entity.type
_entity.pdbx_description
1 polymer ?
#
loop_
_entity_poly.entity_id
_entity_poly.type
_entity_poly.pdbx_seq_one_letter_code
_entity_poly.pdbx_strand_id
1 'polypeptide(L)'
;MYIKYFNAFKDINNKQYLKEKYRLQVELLKLQEWILQNKLKVAVVFEGRDAAGKGSAIKRIVEHLMTAHFRVVAIGTPTKKQNNSWLHTYEKTLPKKGEIVFYDRSWYSRSMIQPTMGYCSYNQYNYFMKNVCDWEKKQIKNGLLLIKIYLSINKPTQQKRFYIRKNHSLKYWKLSPNDLLSVSSWDRYTYFKEKTFEKTSYKAAPWIVINANNKMTARLNALRYLLEAVNYENKKILKPKSWTFNENNRSIMLQDVMFNDLNESQYQLLNEIKQIL
;
A
#
# COMPACT_ATOMS: atom_id res chain seq x y z
N MET A 1 -0.13 21.44 -4.22
CA MET A 1 -0.31 19.97 -4.09
C MET A 1 1.02 19.33 -3.68
N TYR A 2 1.06 18.55 -2.60
CA TYR A 2 2.31 17.98 -2.04
C TYR A 2 2.39 16.47 -2.28
N ILE A 3 2.35 16.03 -3.54
CA ILE A 3 2.56 14.62 -3.88
C ILE A 3 4.06 14.36 -4.03
N LYS A 4 4.55 13.28 -3.42
CA LYS A 4 5.93 12.82 -3.58
C LYS A 4 5.94 11.46 -4.28
N TYR A 5 6.68 11.35 -5.36
CA TYR A 5 6.97 10.06 -6.02
C TYR A 5 8.25 9.49 -5.41
N PHE A 6 8.16 8.29 -4.85
CA PHE A 6 9.27 7.68 -4.15
C PHE A 6 9.61 6.31 -4.75
N ASN A 7 10.69 6.24 -5.50
CA ASN A 7 11.17 5.06 -6.20
C ASN A 7 12.69 4.91 -6.04
N ALA A 8 13.15 4.74 -4.80
CA ALA A 8 14.57 4.57 -4.47
C ALA A 8 15.15 3.26 -5.03
N PHE A 9 14.29 2.24 -5.20
CA PHE A 9 14.63 0.98 -5.86
C PHE A 9 13.82 0.86 -7.14
N LYS A 10 14.48 0.78 -8.28
CA LYS A 10 13.81 0.66 -9.60
C LYS A 10 13.72 -0.80 -10.02
N ASP A 11 14.88 -1.45 -10.13
CA ASP A 11 14.99 -2.84 -10.54
C ASP A 11 15.82 -3.63 -9.54
N ILE A 12 15.45 -4.89 -9.28
CA ILE A 12 16.13 -5.73 -8.31
C ILE A 12 15.77 -7.21 -8.55
N ASN A 13 16.76 -8.09 -8.53
CA ASN A 13 16.52 -9.52 -8.57
C ASN A 13 16.18 -10.09 -7.17
N ASN A 14 15.79 -11.35 -7.11
CA ASN A 14 15.33 -11.97 -5.85
C ASN A 14 16.42 -11.98 -4.76
N LYS A 15 17.66 -12.33 -5.10
CA LYS A 15 18.79 -12.37 -4.15
C LYS A 15 19.08 -10.98 -3.58
N GLN A 16 19.11 -9.97 -4.43
CA GLN A 16 19.29 -8.57 -4.03
C GLN A 16 18.13 -8.08 -3.17
N TYR A 17 16.88 -8.43 -3.55
CA TYR A 17 15.69 -8.11 -2.77
C TYR A 17 15.75 -8.65 -1.35
N LEU A 18 16.11 -9.92 -1.18
CA LEU A 18 16.21 -10.53 0.15
C LEU A 18 17.27 -9.85 1.01
N LYS A 19 18.43 -9.52 0.43
CA LYS A 19 19.51 -8.82 1.14
C LYS A 19 19.10 -7.40 1.56
N GLU A 20 18.48 -6.64 0.66
CA GLU A 20 18.02 -5.28 0.98
C GLU A 20 16.83 -5.30 1.96
N LYS A 21 15.89 -6.22 1.79
CA LYS A 21 14.78 -6.41 2.73
C LYS A 21 15.29 -6.64 4.15
N TYR A 22 16.25 -7.56 4.33
CA TYR A 22 16.85 -7.85 5.64
C TYR A 22 17.47 -6.59 6.26
N ARG A 23 18.30 -5.85 5.49
CA ARG A 23 18.92 -4.61 5.96
C ARG A 23 17.90 -3.58 6.45
N LEU A 24 16.84 -3.38 5.68
CA LEU A 24 15.80 -2.41 6.01
C LEU A 24 14.93 -2.87 7.18
N GLN A 25 14.70 -4.18 7.32
CA GLN A 25 13.95 -4.74 8.46
C GLN A 25 14.72 -4.64 9.78
N VAL A 26 16.05 -4.85 9.77
CA VAL A 26 16.90 -4.60 10.95
C VAL A 26 16.80 -3.13 11.39
N GLU A 27 16.83 -2.21 10.44
CA GLU A 27 16.72 -0.78 10.76
C GLU A 27 15.29 -0.40 11.22
N LEU A 28 14.28 -1.10 10.72
CA LEU A 28 12.89 -0.87 11.12
C LEU A 28 12.60 -1.30 12.57
N LEU A 29 13.30 -2.31 13.09
CA LEU A 29 13.24 -2.67 14.52
C LEU A 29 13.72 -1.52 15.39
N LYS A 30 14.84 -0.89 15.06
CA LYS A 30 15.35 0.29 15.80
C LYS A 30 14.34 1.43 15.79
N LEU A 31 13.71 1.67 14.63
CA LEU A 31 12.63 2.65 14.53
C LEU A 31 11.47 2.29 15.46
N GLN A 32 11.06 1.03 15.55
CA GLN A 32 10.00 0.60 16.46
C GLN A 32 10.38 0.80 17.92
N GLU A 33 11.60 0.44 18.31
CA GLU A 33 12.13 0.69 19.67
C GLU A 33 12.10 2.17 20.02
N TRP A 34 12.55 3.03 19.09
CA TRP A 34 12.51 4.48 19.24
C TRP A 34 11.07 5.00 19.42
N ILE A 35 10.12 4.50 18.62
CA ILE A 35 8.69 4.86 18.72
C ILE A 35 8.14 4.47 20.10
N LEU A 36 8.51 3.29 20.60
CA LEU A 36 8.10 2.80 21.91
C LEU A 36 8.65 3.67 23.03
N GLN A 37 9.97 3.90 23.06
CA GLN A 37 10.67 4.67 24.08
C GLN A 37 10.17 6.11 24.16
N ASN A 38 9.93 6.74 23.00
CA ASN A 38 9.46 8.12 22.91
C ASN A 38 7.92 8.23 22.95
N LYS A 39 7.21 7.12 23.16
CA LYS A 39 5.74 7.08 23.27
C LYS A 39 5.04 7.74 22.07
N LEU A 40 5.62 7.63 20.87
CA LEU A 40 5.07 8.21 19.64
C LEU A 40 3.83 7.43 19.20
N LYS A 41 2.95 8.10 18.46
CA LYS A 41 1.77 7.51 17.81
C LYS A 41 1.98 7.55 16.31
N VAL A 42 2.10 6.39 15.64
CA VAL A 42 2.40 6.34 14.21
C VAL A 42 1.28 5.61 13.46
N ALA A 43 0.65 6.30 12.51
CA ALA A 43 -0.33 5.72 11.60
C ALA A 43 0.25 5.68 10.18
N VAL A 44 0.26 4.49 9.57
CA VAL A 44 0.73 4.27 8.22
C VAL A 44 -0.41 3.77 7.36
N VAL A 45 -0.88 4.61 6.46
CA VAL A 45 -1.98 4.32 5.55
C VAL A 45 -1.44 3.73 4.26
N PHE A 46 -1.97 2.58 3.86
CA PHE A 46 -1.73 1.96 2.55
C PHE A 46 -3.00 2.00 1.71
N GLU A 47 -2.95 2.78 0.64
CA GLU A 47 -3.99 2.84 -0.38
C GLU A 47 -3.46 2.40 -1.74
N GLY A 48 -4.35 2.17 -2.67
CA GLY A 48 -4.06 1.70 -4.02
C GLY A 48 -5.16 0.80 -4.56
N ARG A 49 -5.14 0.58 -5.85
CA ARG A 49 -6.13 -0.26 -6.54
C ARG A 49 -6.12 -1.70 -6.01
N ASP A 50 -7.16 -2.45 -6.34
CA ASP A 50 -7.18 -3.88 -6.09
C ASP A 50 -5.99 -4.55 -6.80
N ALA A 51 -5.45 -5.57 -6.16
CA ALA A 51 -4.21 -6.23 -6.55
C ALA A 51 -2.92 -5.35 -6.55
N ALA A 52 -2.94 -4.09 -6.09
CA ALA A 52 -1.74 -3.26 -5.98
C ALA A 52 -0.66 -3.84 -5.05
N GLY A 53 -1.06 -4.65 -4.07
CA GLY A 53 -0.14 -5.36 -3.18
C GLY A 53 -0.03 -4.78 -1.77
N LYS A 54 -1.02 -4.02 -1.32
CA LYS A 54 -1.10 -3.39 0.01
C LYS A 54 -0.82 -4.37 1.15
N GLY A 55 -1.67 -5.36 1.36
CA GLY A 55 -1.50 -6.35 2.42
C GLY A 55 -0.19 -7.14 2.32
N SER A 56 0.33 -7.36 1.09
CA SER A 56 1.63 -8.02 0.94
C SER A 56 2.81 -7.13 1.29
N ALA A 57 2.69 -5.82 1.11
CA ALA A 57 3.69 -4.86 1.56
C ALA A 57 3.68 -4.75 3.10
N ILE A 58 2.50 -4.58 3.69
CA ILE A 58 2.32 -4.55 5.15
C ILE A 58 2.89 -5.83 5.78
N LYS A 59 2.54 -7.02 5.25
CA LYS A 59 3.07 -8.30 5.77
C LYS A 59 4.61 -8.35 5.80
N ARG A 60 5.30 -7.75 4.80
CA ARG A 60 6.76 -7.73 4.77
C ARG A 60 7.37 -6.65 5.67
N ILE A 61 6.63 -5.60 5.94
CA ILE A 61 7.03 -4.55 6.89
C ILE A 61 6.96 -5.10 8.32
N VAL A 62 5.84 -5.72 8.70
CA VAL A 62 5.61 -6.19 10.08
C VAL A 62 6.26 -7.54 10.40
N GLU A 63 6.90 -8.20 9.45
CA GLU A 63 7.38 -9.59 9.54
C GLU A 63 8.25 -9.88 10.77
N HIS A 64 9.02 -8.90 11.24
CA HIS A 64 9.94 -9.01 12.37
C HIS A 64 9.71 -7.95 13.46
N LEU A 65 8.63 -7.17 13.37
CA LEU A 65 8.31 -6.19 14.39
C LEU A 65 7.78 -6.86 15.66
N MET A 66 8.00 -6.22 16.80
CA MET A 66 7.44 -6.62 18.09
C MET A 66 5.92 -6.52 18.05
N THR A 67 5.23 -7.66 18.12
CA THR A 67 3.77 -7.78 17.89
C THR A 67 2.92 -7.00 18.87
N ALA A 68 3.40 -6.81 20.12
CA ALA A 68 2.69 -6.03 21.13
C ALA A 68 2.61 -4.53 20.80
N HIS A 69 3.44 -4.02 19.88
CA HIS A 69 3.60 -2.59 19.62
C HIS A 69 3.21 -2.18 18.19
N PHE A 70 2.54 -3.07 17.47
CA PHE A 70 1.88 -2.70 16.21
C PHE A 70 0.53 -3.40 16.04
N ARG A 71 -0.32 -2.82 15.22
CA ARG A 71 -1.55 -3.45 14.72
C ARG A 71 -1.69 -3.26 13.23
N VAL A 72 -2.36 -4.22 12.59
CA VAL A 72 -2.84 -4.07 11.22
C VAL A 72 -4.35 -3.93 11.24
N VAL A 73 -4.87 -2.84 10.71
CA VAL A 73 -6.30 -2.54 10.64
C VAL A 73 -6.78 -2.68 9.20
N ALA A 74 -7.77 -3.54 9.00
CA ALA A 74 -8.48 -3.71 7.74
C ALA A 74 -9.98 -3.85 8.06
N ILE A 75 -10.76 -2.79 7.85
CA ILE A 75 -12.18 -2.78 8.26
C ILE A 75 -13.05 -3.67 7.35
N GLY A 76 -12.62 -3.96 6.13
CA GLY A 76 -13.42 -4.75 5.18
C GLY A 76 -14.71 -4.02 4.76
N THR A 77 -15.81 -4.76 4.66
CA THR A 77 -17.14 -4.19 4.38
C THR A 77 -17.72 -3.58 5.65
N PRO A 78 -17.96 -2.27 5.69
CA PRO A 78 -18.43 -1.61 6.91
C PRO A 78 -19.89 -1.97 7.22
N THR A 79 -20.23 -2.06 8.50
CA THR A 79 -21.62 -2.09 8.95
C THR A 79 -22.31 -0.76 8.67
N LYS A 80 -23.64 -0.72 8.69
CA LYS A 80 -24.43 0.53 8.52
C LYS A 80 -24.01 1.60 9.54
N LYS A 81 -23.78 1.21 10.80
CA LYS A 81 -23.31 2.11 11.89
C LYS A 81 -21.92 2.68 11.57
N GLN A 82 -20.97 1.84 11.18
CA GLN A 82 -19.62 2.27 10.78
C GLN A 82 -19.67 3.19 9.55
N ASN A 83 -20.52 2.86 8.59
CA ASN A 83 -20.68 3.64 7.36
C ASN A 83 -21.21 5.05 7.63
N ASN A 84 -22.13 5.20 8.58
CA ASN A 84 -22.71 6.50 8.96
C ASN A 84 -21.74 7.36 9.81
N SER A 85 -20.84 6.73 10.58
CA SER A 85 -19.87 7.42 11.47
C SER A 85 -18.44 7.16 11.01
N TRP A 86 -18.15 7.37 9.73
CA TRP A 86 -16.93 6.90 9.07
C TRP A 86 -15.62 7.34 9.72
N LEU A 87 -15.40 8.64 9.90
CA LEU A 87 -14.18 9.15 10.54
C LEU A 87 -14.09 8.72 12.01
N HIS A 88 -15.20 8.71 12.74
CA HIS A 88 -15.24 8.25 14.13
C HIS A 88 -14.92 6.74 14.25
N THR A 89 -15.33 5.95 13.27
CA THR A 89 -14.97 4.52 13.21
C THR A 89 -13.45 4.34 13.16
N TYR A 90 -12.74 5.13 12.35
CA TYR A 90 -11.29 5.09 12.28
C TYR A 90 -10.60 5.75 13.48
N GLU A 91 -11.19 6.78 14.07
CA GLU A 91 -10.66 7.43 15.26
C GLU A 91 -10.43 6.44 16.40
N LYS A 92 -11.33 5.47 16.57
CA LYS A 92 -11.20 4.38 17.57
C LYS A 92 -10.06 3.41 17.28
N THR A 93 -9.54 3.40 16.08
CA THR A 93 -8.45 2.50 15.64
C THR A 93 -7.09 3.18 15.62
N LEU A 94 -7.02 4.48 15.89
CA LEU A 94 -5.76 5.23 15.88
C LEU A 94 -4.75 4.65 16.89
N PRO A 95 -3.45 4.84 16.63
CA PRO A 95 -2.40 4.29 17.49
C PRO A 95 -2.43 4.88 18.89
N LYS A 96 -2.16 4.03 19.88
CA LYS A 96 -1.83 4.42 21.25
C LYS A 96 -0.38 4.93 21.32
N LYS A 97 0.01 5.50 22.45
CA LYS A 97 1.40 5.90 22.71
C LYS A 97 2.34 4.70 22.61
N GLY A 98 3.42 4.79 21.83
CA GLY A 98 4.38 3.72 21.58
C GLY A 98 3.91 2.68 20.55
N GLU A 99 2.89 2.97 19.76
CA GLU A 99 2.29 2.01 18.83
C GLU A 99 2.37 2.49 17.37
N ILE A 100 2.56 1.53 16.47
CA ILE A 100 2.44 1.72 15.02
C ILE A 100 1.18 1.00 14.53
N VAL A 101 0.27 1.72 13.84
CA VAL A 101 -0.89 1.11 13.19
C VAL A 101 -0.75 1.19 11.68
N PHE A 102 -0.78 0.03 11.03
CA PHE A 102 -0.80 -0.11 9.57
C PHE A 102 -2.22 -0.32 9.08
N TYR A 103 -2.68 0.51 8.15
CA TYR A 103 -4.01 0.42 7.56
C TYR A 103 -3.95 -0.22 6.17
N ASP A 104 -4.48 -1.44 6.00
CA ASP A 104 -4.74 -2.02 4.67
C ASP A 104 -6.10 -1.51 4.18
N ARG A 105 -6.08 -0.44 3.42
CA ARG A 105 -7.16 0.52 3.22
C ARG A 105 -7.48 1.31 4.50
N SER A 106 -7.89 2.51 4.32
CA SER A 106 -8.09 3.47 5.43
C SER A 106 -9.42 4.21 5.28
N TRP A 107 -9.57 5.29 6.04
CA TRP A 107 -10.65 6.24 5.86
C TRP A 107 -10.76 6.76 4.43
N TYR A 108 -9.69 6.75 3.67
CA TYR A 108 -9.66 7.14 2.26
C TYR A 108 -10.39 6.18 1.31
N SER A 109 -10.79 5.00 1.77
CA SER A 109 -11.74 4.17 1.03
C SER A 109 -13.03 4.93 0.69
N ARG A 110 -13.45 5.88 1.55
CA ARG A 110 -14.61 6.76 1.34
C ARG A 110 -14.45 7.71 0.16
N SER A 111 -13.24 8.10 -0.18
CA SER A 111 -12.99 9.03 -1.30
C SER A 111 -12.50 8.35 -2.58
N MET A 112 -12.09 7.08 -2.51
CA MET A 112 -11.57 6.36 -3.67
C MET A 112 -12.47 5.20 -4.09
N ILE A 113 -12.37 4.05 -3.40
CA ILE A 113 -13.06 2.83 -3.82
C ILE A 113 -14.59 2.91 -3.62
N GLN A 114 -15.06 3.50 -2.54
CA GLN A 114 -16.50 3.53 -2.25
C GLN A 114 -17.29 4.33 -3.30
N PRO A 115 -16.93 5.56 -3.69
CA PRO A 115 -17.64 6.26 -4.76
C PRO A 115 -17.41 5.63 -6.13
N THR A 116 -16.27 4.97 -6.35
CA THR A 116 -16.02 4.20 -7.57
C THR A 116 -17.04 3.08 -7.75
N MET A 117 -17.31 2.34 -6.68
CA MET A 117 -18.15 1.14 -6.68
C MET A 117 -19.61 1.41 -6.25
N GLY A 118 -19.94 2.65 -5.93
CA GLY A 118 -21.29 3.01 -5.47
C GLY A 118 -21.60 2.62 -4.02
N TYR A 119 -20.57 2.38 -3.18
CA TYR A 119 -20.75 1.95 -1.78
C TYR A 119 -20.96 3.09 -0.80
N CYS A 120 -20.96 4.33 -1.26
CA CYS A 120 -21.37 5.48 -0.48
C CYS A 120 -22.24 6.43 -1.32
N SER A 121 -23.11 7.18 -0.64
CA SER A 121 -23.87 8.24 -1.29
C SER A 121 -23.00 9.46 -1.61
N TYR A 122 -23.49 10.30 -2.52
CA TYR A 122 -22.85 11.58 -2.84
C TYR A 122 -22.67 12.47 -1.59
N ASN A 123 -23.67 12.52 -0.73
CA ASN A 123 -23.59 13.30 0.53
C ASN A 123 -22.50 12.75 1.48
N GLN A 124 -22.38 11.43 1.59
CA GLN A 124 -21.32 10.81 2.42
C GLN A 124 -19.93 11.09 1.85
N TYR A 125 -19.76 11.04 0.53
CA TYR A 125 -18.50 11.41 -0.12
C TYR A 125 -18.16 12.88 0.11
N ASN A 126 -19.07 13.79 -0.13
CA ASN A 126 -18.84 15.23 0.03
C ASN A 126 -18.55 15.61 1.49
N TYR A 127 -19.32 15.04 2.43
CA TYR A 127 -19.03 15.24 3.85
C TYR A 127 -17.61 14.81 4.21
N PHE A 128 -17.20 13.65 3.76
CA PHE A 128 -15.83 13.17 3.98
C PHE A 128 -14.79 14.11 3.38
N MET A 129 -14.94 14.46 2.10
CA MET A 129 -14.01 15.34 1.40
C MET A 129 -13.91 16.75 2.02
N LYS A 130 -14.99 17.24 2.63
CA LYS A 130 -15.00 18.51 3.35
C LYS A 130 -14.24 18.43 4.67
N ASN A 131 -14.32 17.33 5.40
CA ASN A 131 -13.90 17.27 6.80
C ASN A 131 -12.59 16.50 7.05
N VAL A 132 -12.15 15.64 6.12
CA VAL A 132 -11.02 14.72 6.37
C VAL A 132 -9.71 15.43 6.69
N CYS A 133 -9.40 16.54 6.00
CA CYS A 133 -8.15 17.26 6.25
C CYS A 133 -8.11 17.90 7.64
N ASP A 134 -9.22 18.46 8.09
CA ASP A 134 -9.27 19.09 9.42
C ASP A 134 -9.28 18.03 10.52
N TRP A 135 -9.93 16.89 10.27
CA TRP A 135 -9.84 15.74 11.16
C TRP A 135 -8.39 15.21 11.26
N GLU A 136 -7.68 15.03 10.16
CA GLU A 136 -6.26 14.62 10.15
C GLU A 136 -5.37 15.64 10.87
N LYS A 137 -5.52 16.93 10.58
CA LYS A 137 -4.77 18.02 11.24
C LYS A 137 -4.98 17.99 12.76
N LYS A 138 -6.22 17.78 13.22
CA LYS A 138 -6.54 17.62 14.65
C LYS A 138 -5.77 16.45 15.26
N GLN A 139 -5.73 15.29 14.59
CA GLN A 139 -4.99 14.13 15.08
C GLN A 139 -3.48 14.39 15.10
N ILE A 140 -2.93 15.03 14.05
CA ILE A 140 -1.51 15.41 13.98
C ILE A 140 -1.17 16.40 15.11
N LYS A 141 -2.00 17.41 15.36
CA LYS A 141 -1.83 18.32 16.50
C LYS A 141 -1.82 17.59 17.83
N ASN A 142 -2.56 16.48 17.95
CA ASN A 142 -2.59 15.59 19.11
C ASN A 142 -1.42 14.57 19.12
N GLY A 143 -0.37 14.80 18.34
CA GLY A 143 0.86 14.03 18.32
C GLY A 143 0.83 12.77 17.45
N LEU A 144 -0.10 12.67 16.49
CA LEU A 144 -0.10 11.59 15.51
C LEU A 144 0.92 11.89 14.40
N LEU A 145 1.84 10.97 14.15
CA LEU A 145 2.64 10.94 12.94
C LEU A 145 1.86 10.16 11.87
N LEU A 146 1.39 10.86 10.83
CA LEU A 146 0.60 10.28 9.76
C LEU A 146 1.43 10.13 8.48
N ILE A 147 1.56 8.91 7.99
CA ILE A 147 2.24 8.55 6.74
C ILE A 147 1.21 7.96 5.77
N LYS A 148 1.08 8.56 4.57
CA LYS A 148 0.10 8.14 3.54
C LYS A 148 0.83 7.58 2.33
N ILE A 149 0.75 6.27 2.11
CA ILE A 149 1.38 5.56 1.00
C ILE A 149 0.31 5.11 0.01
N TYR A 150 0.49 5.44 -1.26
CA TYR A 150 -0.31 4.94 -2.37
C TYR A 150 0.52 4.03 -3.27
N LEU A 151 0.13 2.77 -3.35
CA LEU A 151 0.75 1.80 -4.26
C LEU A 151 0.09 1.90 -5.63
N SER A 152 0.82 2.49 -6.58
CA SER A 152 0.36 2.73 -7.95
C SER A 152 0.72 1.57 -8.86
N ILE A 153 -0.26 1.02 -9.57
CA ILE A 153 -0.09 0.03 -10.64
C ILE A 153 -0.78 0.51 -11.91
N ASN A 154 -0.33 0.04 -13.05
CA ASN A 154 -1.01 0.22 -14.32
C ASN A 154 -2.07 -0.87 -14.55
N LYS A 155 -2.96 -0.64 -15.53
CA LYS A 155 -4.07 -1.54 -15.85
C LYS A 155 -3.60 -2.94 -16.27
N PRO A 156 -2.59 -3.10 -17.14
CA PRO A 156 -2.04 -4.41 -17.48
C PRO A 156 -1.52 -5.20 -16.28
N THR A 157 -0.83 -4.53 -15.34
CA THR A 157 -0.36 -5.20 -14.11
C THR A 157 -1.51 -5.67 -13.24
N GLN A 158 -2.59 -4.91 -13.14
CA GLN A 158 -3.78 -5.34 -12.39
C GLN A 158 -4.41 -6.57 -13.03
N GLN A 159 -4.65 -6.54 -14.35
CA GLN A 159 -5.23 -7.65 -15.11
C GLN A 159 -4.38 -8.91 -14.98
N LYS A 160 -3.06 -8.81 -15.16
CA LYS A 160 -2.13 -9.94 -14.95
C LYS A 160 -2.25 -10.54 -13.54
N ARG A 161 -2.34 -9.70 -12.52
CA ARG A 161 -2.47 -10.17 -11.13
C ARG A 161 -3.80 -10.83 -10.85
N PHE A 162 -4.89 -10.39 -11.49
CA PHE A 162 -6.20 -11.05 -11.40
C PHE A 162 -6.19 -12.38 -12.13
N TYR A 163 -5.58 -12.45 -13.31
CA TYR A 163 -5.39 -13.69 -14.03
C TYR A 163 -4.64 -14.74 -13.18
N ILE A 164 -3.52 -14.34 -12.57
CA ILE A 164 -2.76 -15.20 -11.65
C ILE A 164 -3.64 -15.63 -10.44
N ARG A 165 -4.46 -14.75 -9.88
CA ARG A 165 -5.36 -15.12 -8.79
C ARG A 165 -6.39 -16.17 -9.24
N LYS A 166 -6.98 -15.98 -10.41
CA LYS A 166 -8.00 -16.88 -10.96
C LYS A 166 -7.47 -18.31 -11.15
N ASN A 167 -6.26 -18.43 -11.66
CA ASN A 167 -5.74 -19.72 -12.16
C ASN A 167 -4.73 -20.42 -11.23
N HIS A 168 -4.38 -19.82 -10.07
CA HIS A 168 -3.40 -20.39 -9.16
C HIS A 168 -4.07 -21.01 -7.94
N SER A 169 -3.83 -22.30 -7.68
CA SER A 169 -4.45 -23.10 -6.62
C SER A 169 -4.35 -22.49 -5.20
N LEU A 170 -3.27 -21.79 -4.89
CA LEU A 170 -3.07 -21.14 -3.58
C LEU A 170 -3.50 -19.65 -3.54
N LYS A 171 -4.08 -19.12 -4.62
CA LYS A 171 -4.41 -17.67 -4.72
C LYS A 171 -5.84 -17.39 -5.16
N TYR A 172 -6.59 -18.39 -5.65
CA TYR A 172 -7.96 -18.21 -6.16
C TYR A 172 -8.90 -17.56 -5.14
N TRP A 173 -8.75 -17.92 -3.87
CA TRP A 173 -9.54 -17.36 -2.77
C TRP A 173 -9.38 -15.83 -2.56
N LYS A 174 -8.35 -15.22 -3.18
CA LYS A 174 -8.11 -13.77 -3.16
C LYS A 174 -8.87 -13.04 -4.26
N LEU A 175 -9.48 -13.75 -5.18
CA LEU A 175 -10.28 -13.14 -6.24
C LEU A 175 -11.71 -12.97 -5.73
N SER A 176 -12.19 -11.74 -5.73
CA SER A 176 -13.54 -11.38 -5.33
C SER A 176 -14.35 -10.88 -6.54
N PRO A 177 -15.69 -10.89 -6.48
CA PRO A 177 -16.53 -10.25 -7.51
C PRO A 177 -16.17 -8.77 -7.72
N ASN A 178 -15.76 -8.08 -6.67
CA ASN A 178 -15.33 -6.68 -6.74
C ASN A 178 -14.04 -6.48 -7.56
N ASP A 179 -13.15 -7.47 -7.57
CA ASP A 179 -11.93 -7.42 -8.37
C ASP A 179 -12.25 -7.37 -9.88
N LEU A 180 -13.28 -8.10 -10.32
CA LEU A 180 -13.73 -8.10 -11.72
C LEU A 180 -14.33 -6.74 -12.10
N LEU A 181 -15.16 -6.17 -11.24
CA LEU A 181 -15.76 -4.84 -11.43
C LEU A 181 -14.70 -3.72 -11.40
N SER A 182 -13.60 -3.90 -10.71
CA SER A 182 -12.56 -2.88 -10.60
C SER A 182 -11.82 -2.61 -11.93
N VAL A 183 -11.80 -3.59 -12.84
CA VAL A 183 -11.20 -3.43 -14.17
C VAL A 183 -12.05 -2.52 -15.05
N SER A 184 -13.37 -2.69 -15.07
CA SER A 184 -14.30 -1.84 -15.83
C SER A 184 -14.41 -0.43 -15.23
N SER A 185 -14.19 -0.31 -13.92
CA SER A 185 -14.25 0.97 -13.20
C SER A 185 -12.90 1.71 -13.15
N TRP A 186 -11.95 1.37 -14.02
CA TRP A 186 -10.58 1.91 -13.99
C TRP A 186 -10.53 3.43 -14.03
N ASP A 187 -11.22 4.07 -14.97
CA ASP A 187 -11.18 5.51 -15.17
C ASP A 187 -11.95 6.26 -14.07
N ARG A 188 -13.08 5.70 -13.63
CA ARG A 188 -13.83 6.24 -12.50
C ARG A 188 -12.99 6.23 -11.21
N TYR A 189 -12.23 5.16 -10.95
CA TYR A 189 -11.30 5.12 -9.82
C TYR A 189 -10.18 6.15 -9.98
N THR A 190 -9.64 6.34 -11.22
CA THR A 190 -8.63 7.36 -11.50
C THR A 190 -9.15 8.74 -11.13
N TYR A 191 -10.36 9.09 -11.57
CA TYR A 191 -11.00 10.36 -11.24
C TYR A 191 -11.06 10.60 -9.72
N PHE A 192 -11.59 9.67 -8.95
CA PHE A 192 -11.71 9.81 -7.51
C PHE A 192 -10.36 9.83 -6.79
N LYS A 193 -9.39 9.07 -7.26
CA LYS A 193 -8.02 9.09 -6.76
C LYS A 193 -7.38 10.48 -6.94
N GLU A 194 -7.46 11.05 -8.15
CA GLU A 194 -6.88 12.38 -8.43
C GLU A 194 -7.56 13.46 -7.57
N LYS A 195 -8.88 13.46 -7.46
CA LYS A 195 -9.62 14.37 -6.57
C LYS A 195 -9.22 14.20 -5.11
N THR A 196 -8.97 12.99 -4.65
CA THR A 196 -8.47 12.73 -3.30
C THR A 196 -7.08 13.33 -3.11
N PHE A 197 -6.17 13.10 -4.03
CA PHE A 197 -4.81 13.62 -3.96
C PHE A 197 -4.78 15.15 -3.98
N GLU A 198 -5.53 15.75 -4.90
CA GLU A 198 -5.63 17.20 -5.03
C GLU A 198 -6.03 17.85 -3.70
N LYS A 199 -7.06 17.32 -3.06
CA LYS A 199 -7.64 17.91 -1.86
C LYS A 199 -6.94 17.56 -0.56
N THR A 200 -6.35 16.37 -0.48
CA THR A 200 -5.87 15.82 0.80
C THR A 200 -4.36 15.68 0.91
N SER A 201 -3.58 16.10 -0.11
CA SER A 201 -2.13 16.07 -0.03
C SER A 201 -1.57 17.42 0.41
N TYR A 202 -1.12 17.52 1.65
CA TYR A 202 -0.58 18.74 2.25
C TYR A 202 0.77 18.49 2.93
N LYS A 203 1.50 19.56 3.28
CA LYS A 203 2.91 19.51 3.74
C LYS A 203 3.13 18.55 4.92
N ALA A 204 2.24 18.57 5.92
CA ALA A 204 2.38 17.72 7.12
C ALA A 204 2.03 16.24 6.89
N ALA A 205 1.22 15.93 5.88
CA ALA A 205 0.85 14.56 5.52
C ALA A 205 0.67 14.43 3.99
N PRO A 206 1.77 14.43 3.23
CA PRO A 206 1.70 14.28 1.77
C PRO A 206 1.34 12.85 1.37
N TRP A 207 0.75 12.68 0.19
CA TRP A 207 0.66 11.37 -0.44
C TRP A 207 2.01 10.96 -1.03
N ILE A 208 2.45 9.76 -0.69
CA ILE A 208 3.66 9.14 -1.21
C ILE A 208 3.26 8.09 -2.22
N VAL A 209 3.52 8.37 -3.48
CA VAL A 209 3.19 7.47 -4.59
C VAL A 209 4.39 6.58 -4.88
N ILE A 210 4.18 5.27 -4.76
CA ILE A 210 5.19 4.24 -5.04
C ILE A 210 4.74 3.42 -6.24
N ASN A 211 5.61 3.28 -7.23
CA ASN A 211 5.36 2.35 -8.33
C ASN A 211 5.35 0.91 -7.81
N ALA A 212 4.22 0.25 -7.96
CA ALA A 212 3.99 -1.10 -7.46
C ALA A 212 3.77 -2.14 -8.57
N ASN A 213 4.13 -1.83 -9.82
CA ASN A 213 4.13 -2.81 -10.91
C ASN A 213 5.05 -3.98 -10.60
N ASN A 214 6.20 -3.74 -9.98
CA ASN A 214 7.03 -4.77 -9.36
C ASN A 214 6.82 -4.78 -7.84
N LYS A 215 6.39 -5.93 -7.29
CA LYS A 215 6.10 -6.06 -5.85
C LYS A 215 7.35 -6.00 -4.97
N MET A 216 8.51 -6.45 -5.46
CA MET A 216 9.75 -6.44 -4.69
C MET A 216 10.21 -4.99 -4.48
N THR A 217 10.31 -4.22 -5.55
CA THR A 217 10.71 -2.82 -5.48
C THR A 217 9.72 -1.99 -4.67
N ALA A 218 8.41 -2.23 -4.83
CA ALA A 218 7.38 -1.53 -4.06
C ALA A 218 7.50 -1.74 -2.55
N ARG A 219 7.80 -2.98 -2.13
CA ARG A 219 7.99 -3.32 -0.71
C ARG A 219 9.23 -2.63 -0.13
N LEU A 220 10.35 -2.65 -0.86
CA LEU A 220 11.56 -1.97 -0.44
C LEU A 220 11.39 -0.45 -0.40
N ASN A 221 10.70 0.12 -1.37
CA ASN A 221 10.40 1.55 -1.40
C ASN A 221 9.50 1.95 -0.22
N ALA A 222 8.50 1.14 0.12
CA ALA A 222 7.65 1.40 1.28
C ALA A 222 8.44 1.33 2.60
N LEU A 223 9.25 0.26 2.80
CA LEU A 223 10.15 0.13 3.95
C LEU A 223 11.10 1.33 4.05
N ARG A 224 11.75 1.67 2.94
CA ARG A 224 12.69 2.77 2.87
C ARG A 224 12.05 4.09 3.24
N TYR A 225 10.87 4.35 2.68
CA TYR A 225 10.17 5.60 2.99
C TYR A 225 9.79 5.72 4.47
N LEU A 226 9.33 4.63 5.10
CA LEU A 226 9.04 4.62 6.54
C LEU A 226 10.26 5.02 7.37
N LEU A 227 11.42 4.47 7.04
CA LEU A 227 12.68 4.82 7.71
C LEU A 227 13.11 6.27 7.46
N GLU A 228 12.81 6.82 6.30
CA GLU A 228 13.13 8.22 5.97
C GLU A 228 12.17 9.22 6.61
N ALA A 229 10.89 8.84 6.74
CA ALA A 229 9.84 9.72 7.24
C ALA A 229 9.95 10.04 8.74
N VAL A 230 10.63 9.19 9.51
CA VAL A 230 10.80 9.36 10.95
C VAL A 230 12.27 9.65 11.25
N ASN A 231 12.52 10.69 12.02
CA ASN A 231 13.86 10.94 12.54
C ASN A 231 14.00 10.24 13.89
N TYR A 232 14.93 9.26 14.00
CA TYR A 232 15.19 8.46 15.18
C TYR A 232 16.69 8.35 15.43
N GLU A 233 17.08 8.10 16.67
CA GLU A 233 18.48 7.98 17.06
C GLU A 233 19.17 6.76 16.46
N ASN A 234 20.47 6.83 16.27
CA ASN A 234 21.31 5.76 15.70
C ASN A 234 20.83 5.26 14.30
N LYS A 235 20.12 6.11 13.59
CA LYS A 235 19.64 5.86 12.24
C LYS A 235 20.81 5.70 11.29
N LYS A 236 20.90 4.53 10.65
CA LYS A 236 21.84 4.31 9.56
C LYS A 236 21.23 4.82 8.26
N ILE A 237 21.96 5.70 7.56
CA ILE A 237 21.58 6.12 6.21
C ILE A 237 21.89 4.96 5.27
N LEU A 238 20.88 4.17 4.96
CA LEU A 238 20.99 3.04 4.04
C LEU A 238 20.78 3.51 2.61
N LYS A 239 21.83 3.97 1.94
CA LYS A 239 21.74 4.30 0.50
C LYS A 239 21.33 3.04 -0.27
N PRO A 240 20.39 3.13 -1.22
CA PRO A 240 20.10 2.04 -2.13
C PRO A 240 21.39 1.64 -2.86
N LYS A 241 21.68 0.34 -2.92
CA LYS A 241 22.81 -0.13 -3.73
C LYS A 241 22.42 -0.04 -5.21
N SER A 242 23.34 0.45 -6.03
CA SER A 242 23.25 0.28 -7.47
C SER A 242 23.54 -1.18 -7.81
N TRP A 243 22.74 -1.76 -8.68
CA TRP A 243 22.95 -3.11 -9.18
C TRP A 243 23.03 -3.05 -10.70
N THR A 244 24.00 -3.74 -11.28
CA THR A 244 24.00 -4.00 -12.71
C THR A 244 22.88 -4.98 -13.01
N PHE A 245 21.98 -4.59 -13.88
CA PHE A 245 20.79 -5.36 -14.23
C PHE A 245 21.02 -6.03 -15.57
N ASN A 246 20.90 -7.36 -15.61
CA ASN A 246 20.63 -8.05 -16.87
C ASN A 246 19.11 -8.08 -17.01
N GLU A 247 18.58 -7.29 -17.91
CA GLU A 247 17.17 -7.31 -18.28
C GLU A 247 16.86 -8.66 -18.95
N ASN A 248 16.42 -9.62 -18.16
CA ASN A 248 15.73 -10.77 -18.71
C ASN A 248 14.29 -10.35 -18.94
N ASN A 249 14.02 -9.65 -20.03
CA ASN A 249 12.67 -9.39 -20.52
C ASN A 249 12.06 -10.73 -20.94
N ARG A 250 11.38 -11.39 -19.98
CA ARG A 250 10.67 -12.63 -20.25
C ARG A 250 9.23 -12.34 -20.59
N SER A 251 8.78 -13.00 -21.65
CA SER A 251 7.37 -12.96 -22.06
C SER A 251 6.80 -14.36 -22.08
N ILE A 252 5.51 -14.50 -21.81
CA ILE A 252 4.78 -15.75 -21.89
C ILE A 252 3.38 -15.49 -22.43
N MET A 253 2.93 -16.34 -23.34
CA MET A 253 1.56 -16.33 -23.84
C MET A 253 0.75 -17.42 -23.15
N LEU A 254 -0.42 -17.05 -22.60
CA LEU A 254 -1.39 -17.92 -21.98
C LEU A 254 -2.78 -17.54 -22.45
N GLN A 255 -3.51 -18.51 -23.04
CA GLN A 255 -4.88 -18.31 -23.52
C GLN A 255 -5.03 -17.01 -24.32
N ASP A 256 -4.19 -16.84 -25.34
CA ASP A 256 -4.15 -15.67 -26.24
C ASP A 256 -3.83 -14.32 -25.58
N VAL A 257 -3.42 -14.32 -24.33
CA VAL A 257 -2.95 -13.13 -23.63
C VAL A 257 -1.43 -13.14 -23.51
N MET A 258 -0.78 -12.10 -24.08
CA MET A 258 0.67 -11.91 -23.95
C MET A 258 1.00 -11.17 -22.65
N PHE A 259 1.87 -11.76 -21.85
CA PHE A 259 2.42 -11.17 -20.64
C PHE A 259 3.89 -10.82 -20.87
N ASN A 260 4.21 -9.54 -20.91
CA ASN A 260 5.57 -9.01 -21.13
C ASN A 260 6.18 -8.49 -19.83
N ASP A 261 7.49 -8.20 -19.85
CA ASP A 261 8.25 -7.57 -18.77
C ASP A 261 8.13 -8.34 -17.43
N LEU A 262 8.22 -9.65 -17.50
CA LEU A 262 8.10 -10.54 -16.36
C LEU A 262 9.43 -10.65 -15.62
N ASN A 263 9.42 -10.43 -14.32
CA ASN A 263 10.53 -10.89 -13.49
C ASN A 263 10.49 -12.41 -13.32
N GLU A 264 11.60 -13.01 -12.85
CA GLU A 264 11.76 -14.46 -12.69
C GLU A 264 10.58 -15.12 -11.97
N SER A 265 10.19 -14.61 -10.80
CA SER A 265 9.08 -15.18 -10.02
C SER A 265 7.73 -15.10 -10.73
N GLN A 266 7.51 -14.06 -11.52
CA GLN A 266 6.28 -13.90 -12.31
C GLN A 266 6.26 -14.87 -13.48
N TYR A 267 7.40 -15.02 -14.16
CA TYR A 267 7.54 -15.94 -15.27
C TYR A 267 7.35 -17.39 -14.82
N GLN A 268 8.05 -17.83 -13.77
CA GLN A 268 7.91 -19.18 -13.21
C GLN A 268 6.47 -19.47 -12.83
N LEU A 269 5.80 -18.54 -12.14
CA LEU A 269 4.41 -18.71 -11.74
C LEU A 269 3.45 -18.82 -12.93
N LEU A 270 3.65 -18.03 -13.99
CA LEU A 270 2.83 -18.12 -15.20
C LEU A 270 3.15 -19.40 -16.00
N ASN A 271 4.39 -19.84 -15.97
CA ASN A 271 4.79 -21.10 -16.60
C ASN A 271 4.20 -22.33 -15.89
N GLU A 272 4.17 -22.32 -14.56
CA GLU A 272 3.45 -23.34 -13.78
C GLU A 272 1.95 -23.39 -14.15
N ILE A 273 1.31 -22.23 -14.26
CA ILE A 273 -0.09 -22.15 -14.70
C ILE A 273 -0.26 -22.69 -16.12
N LYS A 274 0.68 -22.40 -17.04
CA LYS A 274 0.66 -22.90 -18.42
C LYS A 274 0.72 -24.44 -18.51
N GLN A 275 1.43 -25.06 -17.58
CA GLN A 275 1.57 -26.53 -17.55
C GLN A 275 0.30 -27.23 -17.02
N ILE A 276 -0.58 -26.51 -16.34
CA ILE A 276 -1.82 -27.03 -15.75
C ILE A 276 -3.03 -26.82 -16.70
N LEU A 277 -2.94 -25.85 -17.60
CA LEU A 277 -3.97 -25.51 -18.59
C LEU A 277 -3.84 -26.38 -19.85
#